data_360f955499f96b0f97b332faefe980af
#
_entry.id   360f955499f96b0f97b332faefe980af
#
_cell.length_a   1.000
_cell.length_b   1.000
_cell.length_c   1.000
_cell.angle_alpha   90.00
_cell.angle_beta   90.00
_cell.angle_gamma   90.00
#
_symmetry.space_group_name_H-M   'P 1'
#
loop_
_entity.id
_entity.type
_entity.pdbx_description
1 polymer ?
#
loop_
_entity_poly.entity_id
_entity_poly.type
_entity_poly.pdbx_seq_one_letter_code
_entity_poly.pdbx_strand_id
1 'polypeptide(L)'
;VELKYGFILIVRRKSALSASRVFKRLSYVFTALFAISLGLFLYFSVNTVVSRMIRDAPGAVLLIPGINIKGLDVLYFVIAVSIAAITHEYFHAKTAVSNDVGVKSFGFMVAFILPLAFVEVSEERFNPSPLRVKVGILAAGVAANLIIGLFFLAIIPLLSTPALYVLGVEQGGLAESLGISSGDVLLTVNG
;
A
#
# COMPACT_ATOMS: atom_id res chain seq x y z
N VAL A 1 26.59 -4.33 -0.05
CA VAL A 1 25.99 -2.97 -0.13
C VAL A 1 26.66 -2.26 -1.30
N GLU A 2 25.89 -1.84 -2.27
CA GLU A 2 26.40 -1.09 -3.42
C GLU A 2 25.75 0.30 -3.44
N LEU A 3 26.58 1.33 -3.58
CA LEU A 3 26.09 2.69 -3.77
C LEU A 3 26.12 3.00 -5.27
N LYS A 4 24.94 3.14 -5.88
CA LYS A 4 24.80 3.56 -7.29
C LYS A 4 24.25 4.98 -7.36
N TYR A 5 24.89 5.83 -8.19
CA TYR A 5 24.42 7.20 -8.47
C TYR A 5 24.31 8.14 -7.26
N GLY A 6 25.03 7.90 -6.16
CA GLY A 6 25.06 8.78 -4.99
C GLY A 6 23.76 8.89 -4.16
N PHE A 7 22.61 8.39 -4.68
CA PHE A 7 21.29 8.52 -4.05
C PHE A 7 20.57 7.18 -3.86
N ILE A 8 21.17 6.05 -4.27
CA ILE A 8 20.56 4.74 -4.22
C ILE A 8 21.45 3.80 -3.40
N LEU A 9 20.95 3.37 -2.25
CA LEU A 9 21.57 2.35 -1.42
C LEU A 9 20.93 0.99 -1.73
N ILE A 10 21.70 0.00 -2.16
CA ILE A 10 21.21 -1.34 -2.48
C ILE A 10 21.83 -2.36 -1.54
N VAL A 11 20.97 -3.13 -0.86
CA VAL A 11 21.36 -4.29 -0.06
C VAL A 11 20.77 -5.54 -0.70
N ARG A 12 21.62 -6.45 -1.16
CA ARG A 12 21.20 -7.67 -1.87
C ARG A 12 21.64 -8.91 -1.09
N ARG A 13 20.77 -9.92 -0.97
CA ARG A 13 21.08 -11.23 -0.39
C ARG A 13 20.56 -12.36 -1.27
N LYS A 14 21.23 -13.51 -1.23
CA LYS A 14 20.73 -14.75 -1.84
C LYS A 14 19.48 -15.22 -1.10
N SER A 15 18.54 -15.78 -1.85
CA SER A 15 17.28 -16.28 -1.27
C SER A 15 17.49 -17.62 -0.56
N ALA A 16 16.98 -17.72 0.65
CA ALA A 16 16.89 -18.96 1.44
C ALA A 16 15.43 -19.38 1.69
N LEU A 17 14.48 -18.90 0.86
CA LEU A 17 13.08 -19.21 1.03
C LEU A 17 12.78 -20.66 0.66
N SER A 18 12.00 -21.34 1.50
CA SER A 18 11.49 -22.69 1.25
C SER A 18 10.15 -22.66 0.51
N ALA A 19 9.87 -23.69 -0.29
CA ALA A 19 8.58 -23.86 -0.93
C ALA A 19 7.47 -24.15 0.09
N SER A 20 6.25 -23.71 -0.23
CA SER A 20 5.06 -23.93 0.60
C SER A 20 3.89 -24.43 -0.26
N ARG A 21 3.31 -25.57 0.13
CA ARG A 21 2.11 -26.11 -0.53
C ARG A 21 0.92 -25.17 -0.47
N VAL A 22 0.83 -24.40 0.60
CA VAL A 22 -0.22 -23.38 0.78
C VAL A 22 -0.08 -22.29 -0.27
N PHE A 23 1.10 -21.69 -0.43
CA PHE A 23 1.34 -20.64 -1.44
C PHE A 23 1.15 -21.15 -2.87
N LYS A 24 1.52 -22.42 -3.16
CA LYS A 24 1.25 -23.03 -4.45
C LYS A 24 -0.25 -23.08 -4.77
N ARG A 25 -1.08 -23.47 -3.80
CA ARG A 25 -2.55 -23.49 -3.93
C ARG A 25 -3.17 -22.10 -3.99
N LEU A 26 -2.66 -21.18 -3.20
CA LEU A 26 -3.14 -19.79 -3.14
C LEU A 26 -2.83 -18.98 -4.42
N SER A 27 -1.98 -19.47 -5.32
CA SER A 27 -1.68 -18.78 -6.59
C SER A 27 -2.95 -18.45 -7.40
N TYR A 28 -3.97 -19.30 -7.36
CA TYR A 28 -5.26 -19.05 -8.01
C TYR A 28 -6.05 -17.93 -7.30
N VAL A 29 -6.03 -17.95 -5.97
CA VAL A 29 -6.67 -16.91 -5.16
C VAL A 29 -6.00 -15.57 -5.40
N PHE A 30 -4.67 -15.53 -5.49
CA PHE A 30 -3.93 -14.29 -5.80
C PHE A 30 -4.30 -13.73 -7.16
N THR A 31 -4.49 -14.58 -8.16
CA THR A 31 -4.96 -14.14 -9.49
C THR A 31 -6.35 -13.52 -9.42
N ALA A 32 -7.28 -14.11 -8.66
CA ALA A 32 -8.62 -13.55 -8.46
C ALA A 32 -8.57 -12.22 -7.69
N LEU A 33 -7.78 -12.13 -6.62
CA LEU A 33 -7.59 -10.90 -5.85
C LEU A 33 -6.94 -9.79 -6.69
N PHE A 34 -6.02 -10.13 -7.58
CA PHE A 34 -5.45 -9.19 -8.54
C PHE A 34 -6.53 -8.62 -9.49
N ALA A 35 -7.39 -9.49 -10.03
CA ALA A 35 -8.48 -9.05 -10.90
C ALA A 35 -9.46 -8.12 -10.16
N ILE A 36 -9.79 -8.43 -8.90
CA ILE A 36 -10.59 -7.57 -8.04
C ILE A 36 -9.88 -6.22 -7.81
N SER A 37 -8.59 -6.24 -7.47
CA SER A 37 -7.79 -5.02 -7.26
C SER A 37 -7.77 -4.14 -8.50
N LEU A 38 -7.61 -4.73 -9.68
CA LEU A 38 -7.63 -4.02 -10.95
C LEU A 38 -9.01 -3.40 -11.22
N GLY A 39 -10.09 -4.14 -10.96
CA GLY A 39 -11.47 -3.64 -11.08
C GLY A 39 -11.74 -2.46 -10.14
N LEU A 40 -11.33 -2.57 -8.88
CA LEU A 40 -11.43 -1.48 -7.91
C LEU A 40 -10.61 -0.26 -8.33
N PHE A 41 -9.38 -0.47 -8.77
CA PHE A 41 -8.52 0.62 -9.26
C PHE A 41 -9.15 1.37 -10.42
N LEU A 42 -9.68 0.66 -11.42
CA LEU A 42 -10.35 1.26 -12.56
C LEU A 42 -11.63 2.00 -12.14
N TYR A 43 -12.43 1.39 -11.28
CA TYR A 43 -13.66 2.02 -10.76
C TYR A 43 -13.35 3.34 -10.04
N PHE A 44 -12.42 3.33 -9.08
CA PHE A 44 -12.04 4.54 -8.34
C PHE A 44 -11.39 5.59 -9.23
N SER A 45 -10.56 5.18 -10.20
CA SER A 45 -9.95 6.11 -11.15
C SER A 45 -10.98 6.81 -12.01
N VAL A 46 -11.91 6.06 -12.60
CA VAL A 46 -13.01 6.63 -13.42
C VAL A 46 -13.90 7.52 -12.56
N ASN A 47 -14.30 7.05 -11.36
CA ASN A 47 -15.14 7.83 -10.46
C ASN A 47 -14.46 9.15 -10.04
N THR A 48 -13.14 9.13 -9.81
CA THR A 48 -12.36 10.35 -9.49
C THR A 48 -12.41 11.36 -10.64
N VAL A 49 -12.18 10.90 -11.87
CA VAL A 49 -12.23 11.76 -13.06
C VAL A 49 -13.63 12.34 -13.24
N VAL A 50 -14.66 11.51 -13.19
CA VAL A 50 -16.07 11.92 -13.33
C VAL A 50 -16.47 12.90 -12.24
N SER A 51 -16.09 12.66 -10.98
CA SER A 51 -16.42 13.54 -9.86
C SER A 51 -15.78 14.92 -10.02
N ARG A 52 -14.56 15.00 -10.51
CA ARG A 52 -13.90 16.28 -10.80
C ARG A 52 -14.52 17.02 -11.99
N MET A 53 -14.87 16.30 -13.05
CA MET A 53 -15.37 16.93 -14.27
C MET A 53 -16.83 17.36 -14.18
N ILE A 54 -17.67 16.63 -13.46
CA ILE A 54 -19.14 16.83 -13.46
C ILE A 54 -19.64 17.45 -12.16
N ARG A 55 -19.01 17.11 -11.01
CA ARG A 55 -19.53 17.48 -9.67
C ARG A 55 -18.70 18.54 -8.96
N ASP A 56 -17.59 18.99 -9.55
CA ASP A 56 -16.62 19.88 -8.93
C ASP A 56 -16.16 19.43 -7.53
N ALA A 57 -16.22 18.11 -7.33
CA ALA A 57 -15.90 17.47 -6.05
C ALA A 57 -14.39 17.16 -5.94
N PRO A 58 -13.82 17.17 -4.73
CA PRO A 58 -12.42 16.79 -4.54
C PRO A 58 -12.23 15.33 -4.99
N GLY A 59 -11.31 15.11 -5.92
CA GLY A 59 -10.91 13.77 -6.35
C GLY A 59 -9.76 13.21 -5.53
N ALA A 60 -9.35 11.99 -5.85
CA ALA A 60 -8.16 11.39 -5.25
C ALA A 60 -6.92 12.27 -5.47
N VAL A 61 -6.09 12.39 -4.44
CA VAL A 61 -4.84 13.14 -4.46
C VAL A 61 -3.69 12.16 -4.32
N LEU A 62 -2.68 12.32 -5.16
CA LEU A 62 -1.43 11.55 -5.01
C LEU A 62 -0.70 12.02 -3.75
N LEU A 63 -0.41 11.07 -2.85
CA LEU A 63 0.33 11.35 -1.64
C LEU A 63 1.82 11.48 -1.96
N ILE A 64 2.36 12.70 -1.80
CA ILE A 64 3.76 13.03 -2.09
C ILE A 64 4.41 13.57 -0.80
N PRO A 65 5.39 12.83 -0.22
CA PRO A 65 6.13 13.31 0.94
C PRO A 65 6.83 14.65 0.67
N GLY A 66 6.69 15.58 1.61
CA GLY A 66 7.23 16.93 1.49
C GLY A 66 6.32 17.94 0.79
N ILE A 67 5.31 17.49 0.04
CA ILE A 67 4.33 18.36 -0.64
C ILE A 67 3.02 18.38 0.14
N ASN A 68 2.30 17.27 0.14
CA ASN A 68 1.00 17.15 0.82
C ASN A 68 1.03 16.24 2.07
N ILE A 69 2.13 15.52 2.30
CA ILE A 69 2.43 14.82 3.54
C ILE A 69 3.61 15.53 4.22
N LYS A 70 3.44 16.04 5.43
CA LYS A 70 4.44 16.85 6.15
C LYS A 70 4.59 16.38 7.59
N GLY A 71 5.69 16.84 8.23
CA GLY A 71 5.95 16.54 9.65
C GLY A 71 6.04 15.04 9.95
N LEU A 72 5.42 14.61 11.03
CA LEU A 72 5.41 13.21 11.46
C LEU A 72 4.66 12.27 10.50
N ASP A 73 3.73 12.78 9.69
CA ASP A 73 2.99 11.97 8.71
C ASP A 73 3.91 11.38 7.65
N VAL A 74 5.04 12.05 7.34
CA VAL A 74 6.07 11.50 6.45
C VAL A 74 6.65 10.22 7.03
N LEU A 75 6.90 10.17 8.34
CA LEU A 75 7.42 8.97 9.00
C LEU A 75 6.40 7.83 8.93
N TYR A 76 5.14 8.10 9.25
CA TYR A 76 4.06 7.09 9.16
C TYR A 76 3.88 6.59 7.73
N PHE A 77 3.93 7.49 6.74
CA PHE A 77 3.88 7.14 5.33
C PHE A 77 5.04 6.21 4.93
N VAL A 78 6.27 6.54 5.32
CA VAL A 78 7.45 5.72 5.00
C VAL A 78 7.34 4.33 5.65
N ILE A 79 6.88 4.24 6.89
CA ILE A 79 6.65 2.96 7.58
C ILE A 79 5.59 2.14 6.82
N ALA A 80 4.44 2.73 6.49
CA ALA A 80 3.35 2.05 5.80
C ALA A 80 3.79 1.53 4.41
N VAL A 81 4.47 2.38 3.62
CA VAL A 81 4.99 2.00 2.30
C VAL A 81 6.06 0.90 2.43
N SER A 82 6.91 0.96 3.46
CA SER A 82 7.92 -0.08 3.72
C SER A 82 7.27 -1.44 4.00
N ILE A 83 6.27 -1.48 4.86
CA ILE A 83 5.52 -2.71 5.18
C ILE A 83 4.85 -3.25 3.91
N ALA A 84 4.17 -2.39 3.16
CA ALA A 84 3.52 -2.77 1.92
C ALA A 84 4.53 -3.32 0.89
N ALA A 85 5.65 -2.64 0.68
CA ALA A 85 6.69 -3.07 -0.26
C ALA A 85 7.33 -4.40 0.13
N ILE A 86 7.70 -4.57 1.41
CA ILE A 86 8.30 -5.82 1.91
C ILE A 86 7.34 -6.99 1.71
N THR A 87 6.08 -6.81 2.09
CA THR A 87 5.07 -7.87 1.99
C THR A 87 4.77 -8.20 0.53
N HIS A 88 4.68 -7.20 -0.33
CA HIS A 88 4.50 -7.34 -1.77
C HIS A 88 5.59 -8.23 -2.37
N GLU A 89 6.85 -7.89 -2.15
CA GLU A 89 7.99 -8.63 -2.67
C GLU A 89 8.13 -10.02 -2.04
N TYR A 90 7.82 -10.15 -0.74
CA TYR A 90 7.81 -11.44 -0.06
C TYR A 90 6.80 -12.41 -0.70
N PHE A 91 5.60 -11.94 -1.06
CA PHE A 91 4.58 -12.78 -1.69
C PHE A 91 4.98 -13.19 -3.10
N HIS A 92 5.60 -12.30 -3.90
CA HIS A 92 6.20 -12.67 -5.18
C HIS A 92 7.24 -13.77 -5.01
N ALA A 93 8.20 -13.56 -4.12
CA ALA A 93 9.28 -14.52 -3.84
C ALA A 93 8.74 -15.88 -3.36
N LYS A 94 7.84 -15.86 -2.38
CA LYS A 94 7.28 -17.07 -1.79
C LYS A 94 6.45 -17.86 -2.79
N THR A 95 5.67 -17.16 -3.62
CA THR A 95 4.88 -17.80 -4.69
C THR A 95 5.77 -18.37 -5.77
N ALA A 96 6.83 -17.67 -6.18
CA ALA A 96 7.79 -18.16 -7.17
C ALA A 96 8.48 -19.44 -6.69
N VAL A 97 9.05 -19.44 -5.49
CA VAL A 97 9.70 -20.62 -4.91
C VAL A 97 8.72 -21.78 -4.76
N SER A 98 7.48 -21.52 -4.37
CA SER A 98 6.45 -22.56 -4.18
C SER A 98 5.95 -23.18 -5.49
N ASN A 99 6.14 -22.50 -6.61
CA ASN A 99 5.83 -23.00 -7.95
C ASN A 99 7.08 -23.46 -8.73
N ASP A 100 8.16 -23.79 -8.03
CA ASP A 100 9.40 -24.35 -8.58
C ASP A 100 10.16 -23.39 -9.52
N VAL A 101 9.81 -22.10 -9.52
CA VAL A 101 10.48 -21.07 -10.34
C VAL A 101 11.80 -20.63 -9.69
N GLY A 102 11.79 -20.46 -8.37
CA GLY A 102 12.97 -20.05 -7.62
C GLY A 102 13.22 -18.53 -7.64
N VAL A 103 14.03 -18.08 -6.70
CA VAL A 103 14.43 -16.69 -6.51
C VAL A 103 15.95 -16.62 -6.45
N LYS A 104 16.58 -15.81 -7.30
CA LYS A 104 18.05 -15.61 -7.30
C LYS A 104 18.47 -14.76 -6.11
N SER A 105 17.80 -13.66 -5.89
CA SER A 105 18.10 -12.72 -4.81
C SER A 105 16.89 -11.90 -4.40
N PHE A 106 16.97 -11.33 -3.22
CA PHE A 106 16.04 -10.31 -2.73
C PHE A 106 16.84 -9.20 -2.05
N GLY A 107 16.26 -8.03 -1.94
CA GLY A 107 16.95 -6.93 -1.29
C GLY A 107 16.07 -5.73 -1.07
N PHE A 108 16.73 -4.73 -0.48
CA PHE A 108 16.18 -3.42 -0.25
C PHE A 108 16.98 -2.38 -1.02
N MET A 109 16.28 -1.41 -1.52
CA MET A 109 16.83 -0.23 -2.15
C MET A 109 16.16 0.99 -1.52
N VAL A 110 16.94 2.01 -1.23
CA VAL A 110 16.42 3.33 -0.84
C VAL A 110 16.71 4.28 -1.98
N ALA A 111 15.65 4.79 -2.60
CA ALA A 111 15.74 5.82 -3.63
C ALA A 111 15.23 7.14 -3.04
N PHE A 112 16.12 8.10 -2.85
CA PHE A 112 15.88 9.32 -2.10
C PHE A 112 15.44 8.99 -0.65
N ILE A 113 14.16 9.19 -0.32
CA ILE A 113 13.57 8.87 0.99
C ILE A 113 12.61 7.67 0.92
N LEU A 114 12.38 7.10 -0.27
CA LEU A 114 11.42 6.02 -0.45
C LEU A 114 12.13 4.67 -0.33
N PRO A 115 11.71 3.84 0.62
CA PRO A 115 12.17 2.46 0.72
C PRO A 115 11.49 1.62 -0.37
N LEU A 116 12.30 0.89 -1.12
CA LEU A 116 11.86 -0.05 -2.14
C LEU A 116 12.38 -1.43 -1.78
N ALA A 117 11.56 -2.43 -1.91
CA ALA A 117 11.99 -3.83 -1.88
C ALA A 117 12.07 -4.36 -3.31
N PHE A 118 12.85 -5.40 -3.53
CA PHE A 118 12.89 -6.09 -4.82
C PHE A 118 13.18 -7.57 -4.66
N VAL A 119 12.65 -8.35 -5.60
CA VAL A 119 12.90 -9.78 -5.73
C VAL A 119 13.32 -10.09 -7.16
N GLU A 120 14.44 -10.79 -7.31
CA GLU A 120 14.91 -11.27 -8.60
C GLU A 120 14.53 -12.74 -8.77
N VAL A 121 13.54 -12.98 -9.60
CA VAL A 121 13.06 -14.32 -9.94
C VAL A 121 14.01 -14.96 -10.95
N SER A 122 14.16 -16.28 -10.94
CA SER A 122 14.96 -17.00 -11.94
C SER A 122 14.26 -16.99 -13.30
N GLU A 123 14.76 -16.18 -14.24
CA GLU A 123 14.21 -16.08 -15.61
C GLU A 123 14.25 -17.41 -16.35
N GLU A 124 15.28 -18.22 -16.15
CA GLU A 124 15.47 -19.52 -16.77
C GLU A 124 14.33 -20.50 -16.44
N ARG A 125 13.73 -20.36 -15.23
CA ARG A 125 12.60 -21.17 -14.80
C ARG A 125 11.27 -20.45 -14.98
N PHE A 126 11.25 -19.13 -14.90
CA PHE A 126 10.04 -18.32 -15.09
C PHE A 126 9.58 -18.36 -16.55
N ASN A 127 10.49 -18.13 -17.51
CA ASN A 127 10.13 -18.01 -18.92
C ASN A 127 9.46 -19.27 -19.51
N PRO A 128 9.91 -20.51 -19.23
CA PRO A 128 9.23 -21.72 -19.71
C PRO A 128 8.00 -22.10 -18.87
N SER A 129 7.74 -21.45 -17.72
CA SER A 129 6.61 -21.79 -16.87
C SER A 129 5.26 -21.54 -17.54
N PRO A 130 4.22 -22.34 -17.22
CA PRO A 130 2.87 -22.13 -17.71
C PRO A 130 2.34 -20.72 -17.34
N LEU A 131 1.49 -20.16 -18.20
CA LEU A 131 0.92 -18.82 -18.02
C LEU A 131 0.26 -18.63 -16.63
N ARG A 132 -0.46 -19.65 -16.15
CA ARG A 132 -1.08 -19.67 -14.82
C ARG A 132 -0.08 -19.44 -13.67
N VAL A 133 1.13 -20.01 -13.80
CA VAL A 133 2.19 -19.84 -12.78
C VAL A 133 2.75 -18.43 -12.85
N LYS A 134 3.01 -17.93 -14.04
CA LYS A 134 3.49 -16.55 -14.27
C LYS A 134 2.51 -15.54 -13.69
N VAL A 135 1.23 -15.65 -14.06
CA VAL A 135 0.18 -14.73 -13.55
C VAL A 135 0.03 -14.87 -12.05
N GLY A 136 0.04 -16.09 -11.49
CA GLY A 136 -0.04 -16.29 -10.04
C GLY A 136 1.12 -15.64 -9.28
N ILE A 137 2.35 -15.71 -9.81
CA ILE A 137 3.52 -15.04 -9.22
C ILE A 137 3.37 -13.52 -9.31
N LEU A 138 3.02 -13.00 -10.49
CA LEU A 138 2.87 -11.55 -10.70
C LEU A 138 1.69 -10.96 -9.91
N ALA A 139 0.63 -11.71 -9.74
CA ALA A 139 -0.55 -11.30 -8.97
C ALA A 139 -0.31 -11.30 -7.44
N ALA A 140 0.63 -12.12 -6.96
CA ALA A 140 0.82 -12.37 -5.53
C ALA A 140 1.14 -11.10 -4.73
N GLY A 141 1.98 -10.22 -5.26
CA GLY A 141 2.33 -8.95 -4.59
C GLY A 141 1.13 -8.01 -4.44
N VAL A 142 0.37 -7.83 -5.53
CA VAL A 142 -0.84 -6.99 -5.49
C VAL A 142 -1.90 -7.58 -4.56
N ALA A 143 -2.07 -8.90 -4.58
CA ALA A 143 -2.98 -9.60 -3.67
C ALA A 143 -2.58 -9.40 -2.20
N ALA A 144 -1.28 -9.43 -1.90
CA ALA A 144 -0.77 -9.17 -0.55
C ALA A 144 -1.13 -7.76 -0.08
N ASN A 145 -0.94 -6.76 -0.92
CA ASN A 145 -1.28 -5.37 -0.60
C ASN A 145 -2.79 -5.19 -0.40
N LEU A 146 -3.63 -5.84 -1.21
CA LEU A 146 -5.08 -5.83 -1.00
C LEU A 146 -5.45 -6.47 0.34
N ILE A 147 -4.87 -7.62 0.69
CA ILE A 147 -5.13 -8.31 1.97
C ILE A 147 -4.74 -7.42 3.16
N ILE A 148 -3.55 -6.81 3.12
CA ILE A 148 -3.10 -5.88 4.16
C ILE A 148 -4.02 -4.66 4.23
N GLY A 149 -4.38 -4.07 3.09
CA GLY A 149 -5.29 -2.94 3.04
C GLY A 149 -6.65 -3.26 3.67
N LEU A 150 -7.25 -4.40 3.33
CA LEU A 150 -8.51 -4.86 3.92
C LEU A 150 -8.38 -5.15 5.41
N PHE A 151 -7.25 -5.71 5.85
CA PHE A 151 -6.97 -5.94 7.27
C PHE A 151 -6.96 -4.64 8.06
N PHE A 152 -6.23 -3.62 7.61
CA PHE A 152 -6.22 -2.32 8.28
C PHE A 152 -7.57 -1.62 8.20
N LEU A 153 -8.25 -1.69 7.06
CA LEU A 153 -9.60 -1.13 6.90
C LEU A 153 -10.59 -1.74 7.91
N ALA A 154 -10.46 -3.03 8.22
CA ALA A 154 -11.29 -3.70 9.23
C ALA A 154 -10.91 -3.32 10.67
N ILE A 155 -9.64 -3.00 10.93
CA ILE A 155 -9.15 -2.65 12.28
C ILE A 155 -9.38 -1.19 12.61
N ILE A 156 -9.28 -0.26 11.66
CA ILE A 156 -9.41 1.18 11.89
C ILE A 156 -10.68 1.53 12.70
N PRO A 157 -11.88 1.02 12.38
CA PRO A 157 -13.08 1.33 13.16
C PRO A 157 -13.03 0.83 14.62
N LEU A 158 -12.23 -0.21 14.89
CA LEU A 158 -12.09 -0.78 16.24
C LEU A 158 -11.13 0.08 17.11
N LEU A 159 -10.23 0.83 16.47
CA LEU A 159 -9.22 1.65 17.12
C LEU A 159 -9.57 3.15 17.11
N SER A 160 -10.62 3.55 16.38
CA SER A 160 -11.05 4.94 16.25
C SER A 160 -12.33 5.18 17.03
N THR A 161 -12.41 6.33 17.71
CA THR A 161 -13.65 6.83 18.28
C THR A 161 -14.28 7.81 17.30
N PRO A 162 -15.61 7.73 17.06
CA PRO A 162 -16.29 8.72 16.26
C PRO A 162 -16.19 10.09 16.93
N ALA A 163 -15.80 11.10 16.19
CA ALA A 163 -15.66 12.47 16.66
C ALA A 163 -16.11 13.46 15.58
N LEU A 164 -16.59 14.62 15.99
CA LEU A 164 -16.94 15.73 15.10
C LEU A 164 -15.75 16.69 15.01
N TYR A 165 -15.22 16.87 13.82
CA TYR A 165 -14.15 17.82 13.57
C TYR A 165 -14.72 19.18 13.17
N VAL A 166 -14.35 20.24 13.89
CA VAL A 166 -14.80 21.61 13.63
C VAL A 166 -14.00 22.19 12.47
N LEU A 167 -14.64 22.28 11.31
CA LEU A 167 -14.02 22.85 10.10
C LEU A 167 -13.87 24.37 10.15
N GLY A 168 -14.80 25.05 10.83
CA GLY A 168 -14.79 26.49 10.98
C GLY A 168 -15.82 26.94 12.00
N VAL A 169 -15.61 28.12 12.55
CA VAL A 169 -16.50 28.77 13.53
C VAL A 169 -16.88 30.13 12.97
N GLU A 170 -18.18 30.48 13.07
CA GLU A 170 -18.68 31.79 12.65
C GLU A 170 -18.22 32.84 13.66
N GLN A 171 -17.63 33.94 13.16
CA GLN A 171 -17.16 35.06 14.03
C GLN A 171 -18.34 35.72 14.73
N GLY A 172 -18.24 35.91 16.05
CA GLY A 172 -19.29 36.43 16.90
C GLY A 172 -20.42 35.43 17.19
N GLY A 173 -20.30 34.19 16.74
CA GLY A 173 -21.29 33.14 16.96
C GLY A 173 -21.22 32.49 18.34
N LEU A 174 -22.23 31.70 18.69
CA LEU A 174 -22.31 31.01 19.98
C LEU A 174 -21.13 30.04 20.19
N ALA A 175 -20.70 29.36 19.15
CA ALA A 175 -19.59 28.41 19.21
C ALA A 175 -18.27 29.11 19.62
N GLU A 176 -17.98 30.27 19.02
CA GLU A 176 -16.81 31.09 19.41
C GLU A 176 -16.91 31.59 20.86
N SER A 177 -18.11 32.02 21.28
CA SER A 177 -18.33 32.44 22.67
C SER A 177 -18.19 31.33 23.71
N LEU A 178 -18.36 30.07 23.29
CA LEU A 178 -18.12 28.87 24.09
C LEU A 178 -16.65 28.37 24.01
N GLY A 179 -15.78 29.10 23.30
CA GLY A 179 -14.36 28.79 23.18
C GLY A 179 -14.05 27.70 22.15
N ILE A 180 -15.02 27.31 21.29
CA ILE A 180 -14.81 26.35 20.23
C ILE A 180 -14.08 27.05 19.07
N SER A 181 -13.00 26.43 18.58
CA SER A 181 -12.15 26.96 17.52
C SER A 181 -12.10 26.02 16.33
N SER A 182 -11.78 26.55 15.16
CA SER A 182 -11.49 25.71 13.98
C SER A 182 -10.31 24.79 14.27
N GLY A 183 -10.47 23.50 13.99
CA GLY A 183 -9.50 22.47 14.31
C GLY A 183 -9.81 21.65 15.56
N ASP A 184 -10.78 22.09 16.36
CA ASP A 184 -11.19 21.33 17.56
C ASP A 184 -11.88 20.01 17.17
N VAL A 185 -11.77 19.04 18.09
CA VAL A 185 -12.41 17.73 17.97
C VAL A 185 -13.43 17.57 19.09
N LEU A 186 -14.70 17.51 18.73
CA LEU A 186 -15.80 17.28 19.66
C LEU A 186 -16.01 15.78 19.84
N LEU A 187 -15.73 15.26 21.02
CA LEU A 187 -15.88 13.83 21.34
C LEU A 187 -17.31 13.51 21.80
N THR A 188 -17.90 14.41 22.58
CA THR A 188 -19.27 14.27 23.11
C THR A 188 -19.95 15.63 23.15
N VAL A 189 -21.27 15.61 23.08
CA VAL A 189 -22.11 16.80 23.31
C VAL A 189 -23.05 16.45 24.47
N ASN A 190 -23.03 17.26 25.54
CA ASN A 190 -23.77 17.06 26.80
C ASN A 190 -23.34 15.85 27.65
N GLY A 191 -22.06 15.48 27.60
CA GLY A 191 -21.43 14.46 28.45
C GLY A 191 -21.31 13.10 27.85
#